data_eb8cd10e0a1d5c23a7d0ff06da8af5bf
#
_entry.id   eb8cd10e0a1d5c23a7d0ff06da8af5bf
#
_cell.length_a   1.000
_cell.length_b   1.000
_cell.length_c   1.000
_cell.angle_alpha   90.00
_cell.angle_beta   90.00
_cell.angle_gamma   90.00
#
_symmetry.space_group_name_H-M   'P 1'
#
loop_
_entity.id
_entity.type
_entity.pdbx_description
1 polymer ?
#
loop_
_entity_poly.entity_id
_entity_poly.type
_entity_poly.pdbx_seq_one_letter_code
_entity_poly.pdbx_strand_id
1 'polypeptide(L)'
;MIKLLKAGLLALVLPMAATSFAADYQEGVHYDVIAERATKKPEVKEFFSFYCPACNNYESLISEFKPKLDKNVKFKKSHVDFVGVRNPENQQMMSQALATAEVLPQKEKLIAAIFNHIHTKRAKFNELADVKDVFVAQGVDGDKFDKLFKSFSVRTLSSKMKRDQEYFKEKGALRGVPTFIVNGKYKLNLGRESGVTAPEDISKLINYLANK
;
A
#
# COMPACT_ATOMS: atom_id res chain seq x y z
N MET A 1 12.68 -18.80 79.98
CA MET A 1 11.54 -18.35 79.20
C MET A 1 12.11 -17.40 78.15
N ILE A 2 12.38 -17.91 76.91
CA ILE A 2 12.97 -17.12 75.83
C ILE A 2 11.86 -16.89 74.78
N LYS A 3 11.46 -15.61 74.62
CA LYS A 3 10.48 -15.20 73.58
C LYS A 3 11.22 -14.99 72.28
N LEU A 4 10.95 -15.84 71.25
CA LEU A 4 11.40 -15.63 69.87
C LEU A 4 10.52 -14.54 69.24
N LEU A 5 11.16 -13.41 68.85
CA LEU A 5 10.57 -12.43 67.92
C LEU A 5 10.69 -12.96 66.51
N LYS A 6 9.56 -13.21 65.84
CA LYS A 6 9.50 -13.45 64.37
C LYS A 6 9.48 -12.08 63.66
N ALA A 7 10.58 -11.69 63.05
CA ALA A 7 10.64 -10.56 62.13
C ALA A 7 10.07 -10.98 60.77
N GLY A 8 8.90 -10.50 60.42
CA GLY A 8 8.30 -10.67 59.11
C GLY A 8 8.95 -9.75 58.06
N LEU A 9 9.62 -10.32 57.08
CA LEU A 9 10.20 -9.58 55.96
C LEU A 9 9.08 -9.30 54.93
N LEU A 10 8.58 -8.08 54.91
CA LEU A 10 7.57 -7.61 53.95
C LEU A 10 8.29 -7.28 52.62
N ALA A 11 8.26 -8.17 51.66
CA ALA A 11 8.84 -7.92 50.33
C ALA A 11 7.95 -6.92 49.58
N LEU A 12 8.46 -5.71 49.41
CA LEU A 12 7.82 -4.64 48.63
C LEU A 12 7.99 -4.96 47.11
N VAL A 13 6.97 -5.55 46.51
CA VAL A 13 6.93 -5.77 45.04
C VAL A 13 6.55 -4.45 44.36
N LEU A 14 7.54 -3.71 43.87
CA LEU A 14 7.29 -2.55 43.00
C LEU A 14 6.77 -3.04 41.65
N PRO A 15 5.60 -2.56 41.18
CA PRO A 15 5.18 -2.84 39.82
C PRO A 15 6.15 -2.11 38.84
N MET A 16 6.91 -2.85 38.05
CA MET A 16 7.60 -2.33 36.88
C MET A 16 6.53 -1.87 35.89
N ALA A 17 6.23 -0.58 35.88
CA ALA A 17 5.47 0.02 34.79
C ALA A 17 6.30 -0.14 33.49
N ALA A 18 5.89 -1.06 32.62
CA ALA A 18 6.42 -1.14 31.27
C ALA A 18 6.04 0.16 30.56
N THR A 19 6.97 1.11 30.50
CA THR A 19 6.83 2.29 29.65
C THR A 19 6.82 1.79 28.20
N SER A 20 5.64 1.68 27.63
CA SER A 20 5.46 1.50 26.19
C SER A 20 6.04 2.76 25.54
N PHE A 21 7.25 2.67 24.97
CA PHE A 21 7.77 3.72 24.12
C PHE A 21 6.87 3.75 22.87
N ALA A 22 5.85 4.60 22.90
CA ALA A 22 5.15 4.98 21.68
C ALA A 22 6.20 5.63 20.77
N ALA A 23 6.43 5.06 19.57
CA ALA A 23 7.33 5.66 18.62
C ALA A 23 6.84 7.08 18.33
N ASP A 24 7.71 8.07 18.59
CA ASP A 24 7.36 9.49 18.48
C ASP A 24 7.47 9.90 16.99
N TYR A 25 6.43 9.57 16.20
CA TYR A 25 6.39 9.93 14.80
C TYR A 25 6.03 11.40 14.63
N GLN A 26 6.91 12.16 13.94
CA GLN A 26 6.83 13.60 13.77
C GLN A 26 6.35 13.95 12.36
N GLU A 27 5.42 14.92 12.27
CA GLU A 27 5.03 15.56 11.01
C GLU A 27 6.23 16.31 10.39
N GLY A 28 6.32 16.27 9.07
CA GLY A 28 7.45 16.83 8.34
C GLY A 28 8.68 15.93 8.28
N VAL A 29 8.80 14.94 9.18
CA VAL A 29 9.90 13.96 9.20
C VAL A 29 9.42 12.61 8.68
N HIS A 30 8.47 11.98 9.37
CA HIS A 30 8.00 10.64 9.07
C HIS A 30 6.76 10.63 8.18
N TYR A 31 5.97 11.70 8.19
CA TYR A 31 4.78 11.87 7.37
C TYR A 31 4.43 13.34 7.18
N ASP A 32 3.68 13.65 6.12
CA ASP A 32 3.09 14.97 5.88
C ASP A 32 1.57 14.89 6.03
N VAL A 33 0.94 15.91 6.63
CA VAL A 33 -0.50 16.08 6.65
C VAL A 33 -0.94 16.79 5.37
N ILE A 34 -1.69 16.08 4.51
CA ILE A 34 -2.07 16.54 3.17
C ILE A 34 -3.56 16.82 3.00
N ALA A 35 -4.36 16.51 4.00
CA ALA A 35 -5.80 16.78 4.02
C ALA A 35 -6.30 16.99 5.45
N GLU A 36 -7.38 17.76 5.60
CA GLU A 36 -7.98 18.04 6.91
C GLU A 36 -8.67 16.81 7.50
N ARG A 37 -9.38 16.05 6.67
CA ARG A 37 -10.21 14.91 7.11
C ARG A 37 -9.63 13.59 6.67
N ALA A 38 -9.62 12.63 7.59
CA ALA A 38 -9.28 11.25 7.32
C ALA A 38 -10.49 10.49 6.72
N THR A 39 -10.21 9.39 6.03
CA THR A 39 -11.24 8.43 5.61
C THR A 39 -11.93 7.80 6.82
N LYS A 40 -13.22 7.44 6.67
CA LYS A 40 -14.00 6.81 7.76
C LYS A 40 -13.48 5.43 8.19
N LYS A 41 -12.78 4.74 7.31
CA LYS A 41 -12.23 3.39 7.60
C LYS A 41 -10.72 3.43 7.44
N PRO A 42 -9.97 2.82 8.37
CA PRO A 42 -8.52 2.76 8.28
C PRO A 42 -8.06 2.11 6.99
N GLU A 43 -7.21 2.82 6.24
CA GLU A 43 -6.64 2.32 5.01
C GLU A 43 -5.26 2.92 4.75
N VAL A 44 -4.42 2.17 4.06
CA VAL A 44 -3.23 2.70 3.40
C VAL A 44 -3.38 2.46 1.90
N LYS A 45 -3.13 3.48 1.10
CA LYS A 45 -3.18 3.43 -0.36
C LYS A 45 -1.81 3.70 -0.93
N GLU A 46 -1.33 2.75 -1.72
CA GLU A 46 -0.16 2.93 -2.56
C GLU A 46 -0.60 3.49 -3.91
N PHE A 47 -0.02 4.62 -4.31
CA PHE A 47 -0.02 5.10 -5.67
C PHE A 47 1.22 4.59 -6.38
N PHE A 48 1.06 3.92 -7.51
CA PHE A 48 2.13 3.26 -8.23
C PHE A 48 1.87 3.22 -9.75
N SER A 49 2.89 2.90 -10.52
CA SER A 49 2.72 2.54 -11.93
C SER A 49 3.39 1.19 -12.19
N PHE A 50 2.75 0.34 -13.00
CA PHE A 50 3.37 -0.88 -13.48
C PHE A 50 4.66 -0.62 -14.26
N TYR A 51 4.80 0.54 -14.88
CA TYR A 51 6.01 0.94 -15.61
C TYR A 51 7.12 1.53 -14.73
N CYS A 52 6.90 1.67 -13.43
CA CYS A 52 7.85 2.26 -12.50
C CYS A 52 8.79 1.19 -11.93
N PRO A 53 10.12 1.21 -12.21
CA PRO A 53 11.05 0.23 -11.65
C PRO A 53 11.13 0.28 -10.12
N ALA A 54 11.06 1.47 -9.52
CA ALA A 54 11.04 1.61 -8.07
C ALA A 54 9.79 0.94 -7.46
N CYS A 55 8.61 1.07 -8.09
CA CYS A 55 7.39 0.40 -7.65
C CYS A 55 7.53 -1.13 -7.71
N ASN A 56 8.15 -1.66 -8.80
CA ASN A 56 8.44 -3.10 -8.89
C ASN A 56 9.33 -3.57 -7.73
N ASN A 57 10.36 -2.81 -7.38
CA ASN A 57 11.25 -3.15 -6.26
C ASN A 57 10.52 -3.09 -4.90
N TYR A 58 9.52 -2.20 -4.76
CA TYR A 58 8.72 -2.10 -3.55
C TYR A 58 7.75 -3.27 -3.32
N GLU A 59 7.46 -4.08 -4.36
CA GLU A 59 6.58 -5.26 -4.20
C GLU A 59 7.10 -6.25 -3.14
N SER A 60 8.41 -6.49 -3.09
CA SER A 60 9.02 -7.31 -2.03
C SER A 60 8.79 -6.70 -0.65
N LEU A 61 9.08 -5.41 -0.49
CA LEU A 61 8.91 -4.69 0.76
C LEU A 61 7.44 -4.69 1.22
N ILE A 62 6.51 -4.50 0.28
CA ILE A 62 5.06 -4.58 0.54
C ILE A 62 4.66 -5.97 1.04
N SER A 63 5.18 -7.02 0.44
CA SER A 63 4.89 -8.41 0.84
C SER A 63 5.31 -8.70 2.28
N GLU A 64 6.35 -8.01 2.79
CA GLU A 64 6.87 -8.16 4.14
C GLU A 64 6.13 -7.30 5.18
N PHE A 65 5.76 -6.06 4.87
CA PHE A 65 5.09 -5.20 5.84
C PHE A 65 3.56 -5.35 5.86
N LYS A 66 2.93 -5.67 4.72
CA LYS A 66 1.46 -5.79 4.62
C LYS A 66 0.85 -6.79 5.61
N PRO A 67 1.43 -7.99 5.86
CA PRO A 67 0.92 -8.90 6.89
C PRO A 67 1.02 -8.38 8.33
N LYS A 68 1.84 -7.35 8.58
CA LYS A 68 2.05 -6.72 9.89
C LYS A 68 1.14 -5.53 10.14
N LEU A 69 0.27 -5.20 9.18
CA LEU A 69 -0.75 -4.17 9.38
C LEU A 69 -1.82 -4.67 10.34
N ASP A 70 -2.37 -3.76 11.13
CA ASP A 70 -3.51 -4.05 12.01
C ASP A 70 -4.69 -4.59 11.18
N LYS A 71 -5.45 -5.52 11.76
CA LYS A 71 -6.53 -6.24 11.05
C LYS A 71 -7.62 -5.34 10.45
N ASN A 72 -7.80 -4.16 11.01
CA ASN A 72 -8.75 -3.15 10.54
C ASN A 72 -8.19 -2.27 9.42
N VAL A 73 -6.87 -2.26 9.18
CA VAL A 73 -6.23 -1.43 8.15
C VAL A 73 -6.25 -2.14 6.81
N LYS A 74 -6.88 -1.52 5.82
CA LYS A 74 -6.96 -2.06 4.46
C LYS A 74 -5.84 -1.52 3.57
N PHE A 75 -5.01 -2.42 3.05
CA PHE A 75 -4.04 -2.07 2.01
C PHE A 75 -4.73 -2.01 0.64
N LYS A 76 -4.56 -0.90 -0.08
CA LYS A 76 -5.12 -0.66 -1.40
C LYS A 76 -4.03 -0.23 -2.37
N LYS A 77 -4.16 -0.63 -3.63
CA LYS A 77 -3.33 -0.15 -4.74
C LYS A 77 -4.13 0.81 -5.65
N SER A 78 -3.45 1.82 -6.19
CA SER A 78 -4.00 2.76 -7.15
C SER A 78 -2.97 3.03 -8.24
N HIS A 79 -3.26 2.59 -9.47
CA HIS A 79 -2.38 2.85 -10.61
C HIS A 79 -2.48 4.32 -11.01
N VAL A 80 -1.34 4.92 -11.38
CA VAL A 80 -1.26 6.29 -11.92
C VAL A 80 -0.93 6.29 -13.41
N ASP A 81 -1.40 7.29 -14.14
CA ASP A 81 -1.28 7.37 -15.60
C ASP A 81 -0.24 8.40 -16.10
N PHE A 82 0.59 8.94 -15.20
CA PHE A 82 1.58 9.96 -15.56
C PHE A 82 3.04 9.49 -15.51
N VAL A 83 3.29 8.21 -15.24
CA VAL A 83 4.64 7.63 -15.11
C VAL A 83 4.85 6.50 -16.12
N GLY A 84 5.99 6.51 -16.80
CA GLY A 84 6.39 5.46 -17.73
C GLY A 84 6.04 5.77 -19.17
N VAL A 85 5.24 4.94 -19.81
CA VAL A 85 4.88 5.07 -21.23
C VAL A 85 4.05 6.33 -21.48
N ARG A 86 4.42 7.12 -22.48
CA ARG A 86 3.72 8.39 -22.81
C ARG A 86 2.38 8.20 -23.53
N ASN A 87 2.00 6.98 -23.87
CA ASN A 87 0.72 6.70 -24.53
C ASN A 87 -0.42 6.66 -23.48
N PRO A 88 -1.38 7.60 -23.51
CA PRO A 88 -2.49 7.65 -22.58
C PRO A 88 -3.37 6.40 -22.60
N GLU A 89 -3.57 5.79 -23.77
CA GLU A 89 -4.39 4.58 -23.93
C GLU A 89 -3.77 3.40 -23.19
N ASN A 90 -2.44 3.23 -23.30
CA ASN A 90 -1.72 2.20 -22.55
C ASN A 90 -1.77 2.43 -21.04
N GLN A 91 -1.70 3.68 -20.59
CA GLN A 91 -1.82 4.01 -19.17
C GLN A 91 -3.23 3.69 -18.63
N GLN A 92 -4.26 4.02 -19.42
CA GLN A 92 -5.64 3.69 -19.06
C GLN A 92 -5.85 2.17 -19.05
N MET A 93 -5.33 1.47 -20.03
CA MET A 93 -5.38 -0.01 -20.11
C MET A 93 -4.73 -0.65 -18.88
N MET A 94 -3.58 -0.13 -18.39
CA MET A 94 -2.94 -0.62 -17.18
C MET A 94 -3.76 -0.33 -15.90
N SER A 95 -4.42 0.81 -15.84
CA SER A 95 -5.34 1.11 -14.72
C SER A 95 -6.55 0.17 -14.73
N GLN A 96 -7.09 -0.17 -15.91
CA GLN A 96 -8.15 -1.17 -16.04
C GLN A 96 -7.66 -2.59 -15.76
N ALA A 97 -6.40 -2.93 -16.13
CA ALA A 97 -5.79 -4.22 -15.79
C ALA A 97 -5.70 -4.40 -14.26
N LEU A 98 -5.23 -3.37 -13.52
CA LEU A 98 -5.26 -3.40 -12.06
C LEU A 98 -6.69 -3.56 -11.53
N ALA A 99 -7.64 -2.77 -12.05
CA ALA A 99 -9.04 -2.85 -11.62
C ALA A 99 -9.65 -4.22 -11.89
N THR A 100 -9.26 -4.88 -12.98
CA THR A 100 -9.67 -6.26 -13.31
C THR A 100 -9.04 -7.26 -12.34
N ALA A 101 -7.77 -7.10 -12.00
CA ALA A 101 -7.11 -7.93 -10.99
C ALA A 101 -7.77 -7.79 -9.60
N GLU A 102 -8.18 -6.56 -9.22
CA GLU A 102 -8.81 -6.27 -7.91
C GLU A 102 -10.13 -7.02 -7.69
N VAL A 103 -10.84 -7.40 -8.74
CA VAL A 103 -12.11 -8.16 -8.65
C VAL A 103 -11.93 -9.68 -8.81
N LEU A 104 -10.70 -10.15 -8.92
CA LEU A 104 -10.36 -11.55 -9.07
C LEU A 104 -9.67 -12.12 -7.81
N PRO A 105 -9.92 -13.39 -7.46
CA PRO A 105 -9.33 -14.00 -6.27
C PRO A 105 -7.80 -14.10 -6.31
N GLN A 106 -7.21 -14.23 -7.51
CA GLN A 106 -5.76 -14.30 -7.72
C GLN A 106 -5.08 -12.94 -7.92
N LYS A 107 -5.64 -11.87 -7.39
CA LYS A 107 -5.18 -10.49 -7.54
C LYS A 107 -3.66 -10.31 -7.41
N GLU A 108 -3.08 -10.77 -6.32
CA GLU A 108 -1.64 -10.58 -6.06
C GLU A 108 -0.78 -11.28 -7.13
N LYS A 109 -1.19 -12.46 -7.56
CA LYS A 109 -0.52 -13.21 -8.62
C LYS A 109 -0.58 -12.48 -9.97
N LEU A 110 -1.72 -11.86 -10.27
CA LEU A 110 -1.91 -11.08 -11.50
C LEU A 110 -1.06 -9.80 -11.49
N ILE A 111 -1.03 -9.08 -10.38
CA ILE A 111 -0.17 -7.89 -10.21
C ILE A 111 1.30 -8.25 -10.41
N ALA A 112 1.76 -9.31 -9.77
CA ALA A 112 3.14 -9.79 -9.92
C ALA A 112 3.45 -10.23 -11.37
N ALA A 113 2.50 -10.86 -12.07
CA ALA A 113 2.66 -11.27 -13.46
C ALA A 113 2.80 -10.07 -14.41
N ILE A 114 2.05 -8.98 -14.18
CA ILE A 114 2.18 -7.74 -14.97
C ILE A 114 3.56 -7.11 -14.74
N PHE A 115 4.01 -6.97 -13.48
CA PHE A 115 5.35 -6.47 -13.17
C PHE A 115 6.44 -7.33 -13.80
N ASN A 116 6.32 -8.67 -13.71
CA ASN A 116 7.27 -9.61 -14.32
C ASN A 116 7.32 -9.44 -15.85
N HIS A 117 6.17 -9.27 -16.51
CA HIS A 117 6.10 -9.06 -17.97
C HIS A 117 6.91 -7.83 -18.39
N ILE A 118 6.76 -6.71 -17.65
CA ILE A 118 7.43 -5.45 -17.99
C ILE A 118 8.91 -5.47 -17.59
N HIS A 119 9.21 -5.81 -16.32
CA HIS A 119 10.54 -5.56 -15.75
C HIS A 119 11.51 -6.74 -15.90
N THR A 120 11.02 -7.97 -15.88
CA THR A 120 11.86 -9.17 -16.01
C THR A 120 11.94 -9.62 -17.46
N LYS A 121 10.79 -9.80 -18.12
CA LYS A 121 10.74 -10.23 -19.53
C LYS A 121 11.03 -9.08 -20.49
N ARG A 122 11.00 -7.83 -20.02
CA ARG A 122 11.17 -6.59 -20.82
C ARG A 122 10.20 -6.52 -22.01
N ALA A 123 9.03 -7.12 -21.87
CA ALA A 123 7.98 -7.14 -22.86
C ALA A 123 7.08 -5.89 -22.70
N LYS A 124 6.44 -5.50 -23.79
CA LYS A 124 5.55 -4.34 -23.82
C LYS A 124 4.10 -4.80 -23.84
N PHE A 125 3.23 -3.95 -23.35
CA PHE A 125 1.80 -4.03 -23.57
C PHE A 125 1.43 -3.04 -24.68
N ASN A 126 1.18 -3.53 -25.88
CA ASN A 126 0.83 -2.71 -27.05
C ASN A 126 -0.70 -2.65 -27.21
N GLU A 127 -1.39 -3.72 -26.87
CA GLU A 127 -2.83 -3.88 -27.04
C GLU A 127 -3.45 -4.72 -25.91
N LEU A 128 -4.79 -4.76 -25.86
CA LEU A 128 -5.52 -5.50 -24.83
C LEU A 128 -5.24 -7.01 -24.84
N ALA A 129 -4.93 -7.57 -26.02
CA ALA A 129 -4.59 -8.98 -26.16
C ALA A 129 -3.36 -9.34 -25.31
N ASP A 130 -2.33 -8.48 -25.27
CA ASP A 130 -1.14 -8.71 -24.45
C ASP A 130 -1.48 -8.80 -22.95
N VAL A 131 -2.40 -7.95 -22.48
CA VAL A 131 -2.88 -8.00 -21.08
C VAL A 131 -3.68 -9.27 -20.83
N LYS A 132 -4.57 -9.64 -21.76
CA LYS A 132 -5.37 -10.86 -21.68
C LYS A 132 -4.47 -12.10 -21.59
N ASP A 133 -3.43 -12.18 -22.41
CA ASP A 133 -2.49 -13.30 -22.42
C ASP A 133 -1.78 -13.46 -21.06
N VAL A 134 -1.38 -12.37 -20.42
CA VAL A 134 -0.80 -12.41 -19.06
C VAL A 134 -1.82 -12.96 -18.06
N PHE A 135 -3.08 -12.55 -18.14
CA PHE A 135 -4.14 -13.03 -17.22
C PHE A 135 -4.45 -14.50 -17.47
N VAL A 136 -4.59 -14.92 -18.72
CA VAL A 136 -4.85 -16.32 -19.11
C VAL A 136 -3.71 -17.23 -18.66
N ALA A 137 -2.46 -16.80 -18.82
CA ALA A 137 -1.29 -17.53 -18.32
C ALA A 137 -1.29 -17.72 -16.80
N GLN A 138 -2.05 -16.90 -16.07
CA GLN A 138 -2.25 -17.03 -14.62
C GLN A 138 -3.54 -17.81 -14.25
N GLY A 139 -4.22 -18.40 -15.24
CA GLY A 139 -5.41 -19.24 -15.03
C GLY A 139 -6.74 -18.46 -15.00
N VAL A 140 -6.77 -17.26 -15.54
CA VAL A 140 -8.04 -16.54 -15.76
C VAL A 140 -8.63 -17.02 -17.08
N ASP A 141 -9.91 -17.40 -17.09
CA ASP A 141 -10.63 -17.72 -18.31
C ASP A 141 -10.71 -16.49 -19.23
N GLY A 142 -10.42 -16.66 -20.53
CA GLY A 142 -10.32 -15.56 -21.49
C GLY A 142 -11.64 -14.82 -21.71
N ASP A 143 -12.78 -15.54 -21.76
CA ASP A 143 -14.10 -14.90 -21.91
C ASP A 143 -14.51 -14.17 -20.64
N LYS A 144 -14.15 -14.72 -19.48
CA LYS A 144 -14.32 -14.05 -18.21
C LYS A 144 -13.50 -12.77 -18.11
N PHE A 145 -12.24 -12.78 -18.60
CA PHE A 145 -11.42 -11.58 -18.69
C PHE A 145 -12.10 -10.50 -19.53
N ASP A 146 -12.53 -10.82 -20.75
CA ASP A 146 -13.17 -9.87 -21.65
C ASP A 146 -14.43 -9.22 -21.05
N LYS A 147 -15.26 -10.02 -20.38
CA LYS A 147 -16.45 -9.53 -19.68
C LYS A 147 -16.11 -8.62 -18.49
N LEU A 148 -15.13 -9.03 -17.67
CA LEU A 148 -14.71 -8.25 -16.50
C LEU A 148 -14.05 -6.94 -16.90
N PHE A 149 -13.11 -6.97 -17.85
CA PHE A 149 -12.39 -5.79 -18.31
C PHE A 149 -13.32 -4.66 -18.79
N LYS A 150 -14.42 -5.04 -19.47
CA LYS A 150 -15.46 -4.12 -19.96
C LYS A 150 -16.57 -3.84 -18.94
N SER A 151 -16.53 -4.45 -17.75
CA SER A 151 -17.60 -4.34 -16.77
C SER A 151 -17.72 -2.94 -16.16
N PHE A 152 -18.91 -2.60 -15.68
CA PHE A 152 -19.16 -1.34 -14.99
C PHE A 152 -18.27 -1.21 -13.72
N SER A 153 -18.10 -2.28 -12.96
CA SER A 153 -17.28 -2.29 -11.74
C SER A 153 -15.81 -1.95 -12.04
N VAL A 154 -15.22 -2.54 -13.06
CA VAL A 154 -13.82 -2.28 -13.46
C VAL A 154 -13.66 -0.84 -13.95
N ARG A 155 -14.58 -0.35 -14.81
CA ARG A 155 -14.56 1.06 -15.26
C ARG A 155 -14.70 2.04 -14.09
N THR A 156 -15.59 1.76 -13.15
CA THR A 156 -15.80 2.60 -11.96
C THR A 156 -14.56 2.65 -11.09
N LEU A 157 -13.90 1.50 -10.87
CA LEU A 157 -12.69 1.43 -10.07
C LEU A 157 -11.51 2.15 -10.75
N SER A 158 -11.31 1.93 -12.05
CA SER A 158 -10.31 2.65 -12.84
C SER A 158 -10.54 4.16 -12.84
N SER A 159 -11.78 4.60 -13.05
CA SER A 159 -12.16 6.03 -12.96
C SER A 159 -11.93 6.60 -11.56
N LYS A 160 -12.14 5.78 -10.51
CA LYS A 160 -11.81 6.20 -9.13
C LYS A 160 -10.31 6.41 -8.95
N MET A 161 -9.46 5.51 -9.48
CA MET A 161 -8.00 5.68 -9.42
C MET A 161 -7.58 7.00 -10.07
N LYS A 162 -8.15 7.34 -11.21
CA LYS A 162 -7.90 8.61 -11.91
C LYS A 162 -8.29 9.81 -11.05
N ARG A 163 -9.50 9.82 -10.47
CA ARG A 163 -9.95 10.92 -9.59
C ARG A 163 -9.09 11.04 -8.34
N ASP A 164 -8.73 9.93 -7.70
CA ASP A 164 -7.85 9.92 -6.53
C ASP A 164 -6.47 10.51 -6.90
N GLN A 165 -5.93 10.13 -8.05
CA GLN A 165 -4.67 10.67 -8.57
C GLN A 165 -4.73 12.19 -8.74
N GLU A 166 -5.74 12.72 -9.46
CA GLU A 166 -5.89 14.15 -9.69
C GLU A 166 -6.03 14.92 -8.36
N TYR A 167 -6.86 14.42 -7.46
CA TYR A 167 -7.01 15.02 -6.13
C TYR A 167 -5.69 15.18 -5.37
N PHE A 168 -4.87 14.11 -5.33
CA PHE A 168 -3.60 14.18 -4.59
C PHE A 168 -2.50 14.92 -5.35
N LYS A 169 -2.58 15.01 -6.67
CA LYS A 169 -1.71 15.89 -7.47
C LYS A 169 -2.01 17.36 -7.17
N GLU A 170 -3.27 17.76 -7.16
CA GLU A 170 -3.69 19.12 -6.82
C GLU A 170 -3.27 19.52 -5.40
N LYS A 171 -3.27 18.57 -4.47
CA LYS A 171 -2.74 18.77 -3.10
C LYS A 171 -1.21 18.80 -3.03
N GLY A 172 -0.51 18.62 -4.13
CA GLY A 172 0.96 18.54 -4.16
C GLY A 172 1.56 17.31 -3.47
N ALA A 173 0.68 16.36 -3.07
CA ALA A 173 1.08 15.16 -2.34
C ALA A 173 1.58 14.04 -3.26
N LEU A 174 1.09 13.98 -4.50
CA LEU A 174 1.42 12.96 -5.49
C LEU A 174 2.29 13.55 -6.60
N ARG A 175 3.60 13.64 -6.35
CA ARG A 175 4.60 14.16 -7.31
C ARG A 175 5.36 13.05 -8.02
N GLY A 176 5.31 11.83 -7.51
CA GLY A 176 6.01 10.65 -8.01
C GLY A 176 5.45 9.38 -7.40
N VAL A 177 6.01 8.24 -7.78
CA VAL A 177 5.61 6.92 -7.28
C VAL A 177 6.85 6.06 -7.01
N PRO A 178 6.80 5.10 -6.04
CA PRO A 178 5.65 4.81 -5.19
C PRO A 178 5.37 5.91 -4.16
N THR A 179 4.10 6.17 -3.87
CA THR A 179 3.67 7.08 -2.80
C THR A 179 2.61 6.39 -1.95
N PHE A 180 2.79 6.42 -0.63
CA PHE A 180 1.85 5.80 0.32
C PHE A 180 1.09 6.88 1.08
N ILE A 181 -0.24 6.76 1.10
CA ILE A 181 -1.13 7.70 1.81
C ILE A 181 -2.04 6.90 2.76
N VAL A 182 -1.96 7.22 4.05
CA VAL A 182 -2.79 6.61 5.10
C VAL A 182 -4.02 7.47 5.34
N ASN A 183 -5.18 6.83 5.39
CA ASN A 183 -6.49 7.45 5.64
C ASN A 183 -6.80 8.63 4.72
N GLY A 184 -6.18 8.70 3.52
CA GLY A 184 -6.35 9.85 2.61
C GLY A 184 -5.81 11.17 3.18
N LYS A 185 -5.13 11.15 4.32
CA LYS A 185 -4.71 12.33 5.07
C LYS A 185 -3.21 12.42 5.30
N TYR A 186 -2.54 11.30 5.50
CA TYR A 186 -1.14 11.27 5.89
C TYR A 186 -0.29 10.64 4.78
N LYS A 187 0.53 11.44 4.11
CA LYS A 187 1.52 10.94 3.15
C LYS A 187 2.76 10.46 3.91
N LEU A 188 3.19 9.24 3.69
CA LEU A 188 4.39 8.70 4.32
C LEU A 188 5.66 9.30 3.69
N ASN A 189 6.62 9.64 4.53
CA ASN A 189 7.98 9.98 4.14
C ASN A 189 8.87 8.77 4.41
N LEU A 190 9.10 7.94 3.37
CA LEU A 190 9.90 6.74 3.45
C LEU A 190 11.32 7.00 2.97
N GLY A 191 12.31 6.40 3.63
CA GLY A 191 13.70 6.50 3.22
C GLY A 191 14.65 6.85 4.35
N ARG A 192 15.91 7.08 3.98
CA ARG A 192 17.00 7.30 4.96
C ARG A 192 16.80 8.55 5.81
N GLU A 193 16.26 9.61 5.23
CA GLU A 193 16.06 10.89 5.93
C GLU A 193 15.05 10.79 7.08
N SER A 194 14.00 10.00 6.89
CA SER A 194 13.00 9.73 7.94
C SER A 194 13.39 8.57 8.87
N GLY A 195 14.39 7.77 8.50
CA GLY A 195 14.72 6.53 9.20
C GLY A 195 13.73 5.37 8.97
N VAL A 196 12.64 5.60 8.20
CA VAL A 196 11.60 4.59 7.93
C VAL A 196 11.98 3.83 6.66
N THR A 197 12.73 2.75 6.81
CA THR A 197 13.27 1.98 5.68
C THR A 197 12.91 0.50 5.75
N ALA A 198 12.84 -0.08 6.94
CA ALA A 198 12.56 -1.49 7.13
C ALA A 198 11.05 -1.78 7.09
N PRO A 199 10.63 -2.99 6.67
CA PRO A 199 9.21 -3.41 6.66
C PRO A 199 8.51 -3.21 8.00
N GLU A 200 9.23 -3.45 9.10
CA GLU A 200 8.77 -3.27 10.48
C GLU A 200 8.41 -1.82 10.78
N ASP A 201 9.30 -0.88 10.41
CA ASP A 201 9.12 0.54 10.69
C ASP A 201 7.97 1.11 9.85
N ILE A 202 7.88 0.67 8.59
CA ILE A 202 6.78 1.05 7.69
C ILE A 202 5.42 0.59 8.26
N SER A 203 5.32 -0.67 8.69
CA SER A 203 4.08 -1.20 9.26
C SER A 203 3.69 -0.48 10.56
N LYS A 204 4.65 -0.20 11.44
CA LYS A 204 4.41 0.55 12.68
C LYS A 204 3.91 1.97 12.40
N LEU A 205 4.56 2.69 11.47
CA LEU A 205 4.13 4.03 11.07
C LEU A 205 2.72 4.03 10.46
N ILE A 206 2.42 3.06 9.57
CA ILE A 206 1.08 2.93 8.99
C ILE A 206 0.04 2.68 10.07
N ASN A 207 0.27 1.72 10.98
CA ASN A 207 -0.65 1.38 12.07
C ASN A 207 -0.88 2.59 13.00
N TYR A 208 0.18 3.31 13.37
CA TYR A 208 0.08 4.54 14.15
C TYR A 208 -0.83 5.58 13.47
N LEU A 209 -0.59 5.88 12.19
CA LEU A 209 -1.35 6.89 11.44
C LEU A 209 -2.77 6.43 11.09
N ALA A 210 -2.99 5.14 10.92
CA ALA A 210 -4.30 4.59 10.63
C ALA A 210 -5.27 4.67 11.82
N ASN A 211 -4.73 4.71 13.03
CA ASN A 211 -5.49 4.81 14.28
C ASN A 211 -5.46 6.23 14.89
N LYS A 212 -4.80 7.20 14.23
CA LYS A 212 -4.76 8.61 14.60
C LYS A 212 -5.99 9.36 14.07
#